data_ee8dff8348de38fa61fa507bd2533371
#
_entry.id   ee8dff8348de38fa61fa507bd2533371
#
_cell.length_a   1.000
_cell.length_b   1.000
_cell.length_c   1.000
_cell.angle_alpha   90.00
_cell.angle_beta   90.00
_cell.angle_gamma   90.00
#
_symmetry.space_group_name_H-M   'P 1'
#
loop_
_entity.id
_entity.type
_entity.pdbx_description
1 polymer ?
#
loop_
_entity_poly.entity_id
_entity_poly.type
_entity_poly.pdbx_seq_one_letter_code
_entity_poly.pdbx_strand_id
1 'polypeptide(L)'
;MVEELLDDRKFITVPKELADKLKLTSNRLGTSITDFAFDALTQALRIEEMGSSIKEAVDLFQLVSMQRGAGNLSINRGNFKEIIEQLNEEKRLELSDIWEESGRWYGAYLKAKLHDGDLFNFLKRDLKFSWNLDEVDIYQRDLLVIIRCVSFGMSMELTDLLVSFISGLMDELNFSETDRDILRGLVIIKFLGKLN
;
A
#
# COMPACT_ATOMS: atom_id res chain seq x y z
N MET A 1 4.69 -53.39 0.16
CA MET A 1 4.74 -52.25 -0.79
C MET A 1 3.84 -51.04 -0.40
N VAL A 2 3.04 -51.16 0.67
CA VAL A 2 2.24 -50.03 1.22
C VAL A 2 2.87 -49.42 2.48
N GLU A 3 3.74 -50.16 3.17
CA GLU A 3 4.43 -49.67 4.39
C GLU A 3 5.65 -48.77 4.11
N GLU A 4 6.26 -48.86 2.94
CA GLU A 4 7.44 -48.00 2.57
C GLU A 4 7.08 -46.52 2.29
N LEU A 5 5.80 -46.26 2.00
CA LEU A 5 5.34 -44.87 1.70
C LEU A 5 5.00 -44.04 2.97
N LEU A 6 4.99 -44.66 4.15
CA LEU A 6 4.67 -43.99 5.43
C LEU A 6 5.90 -43.43 6.14
N ASP A 7 7.11 -43.84 5.77
CA ASP A 7 8.34 -43.45 6.46
C ASP A 7 8.93 -42.11 6.01
N ASP A 8 8.39 -41.49 4.97
CA ASP A 8 8.87 -40.21 4.43
C ASP A 8 8.09 -38.96 4.92
N ARG A 9 7.11 -39.18 5.81
CA ARG A 9 6.29 -38.09 6.36
C ARG A 9 6.89 -37.57 7.68
N LYS A 10 7.10 -36.25 7.74
CA LYS A 10 7.51 -35.57 8.98
C LYS A 10 6.30 -34.92 9.65
N PHE A 11 6.28 -34.89 10.96
CA PHE A 11 5.24 -34.22 11.76
C PHE A 11 5.70 -32.84 12.17
N ILE A 12 4.80 -31.86 12.02
CA ILE A 12 5.01 -30.49 12.51
C ILE A 12 3.99 -30.24 13.62
N THR A 13 4.48 -29.83 14.80
CA THR A 13 3.63 -29.48 15.93
C THR A 13 3.22 -28.02 15.82
N VAL A 14 1.94 -27.73 15.93
CA VAL A 14 1.39 -26.38 15.93
C VAL A 14 0.58 -26.12 17.21
N PRO A 15 0.48 -24.86 17.69
CA PRO A 15 -0.39 -24.52 18.82
C PRO A 15 -1.85 -24.89 18.54
N LYS A 16 -2.57 -25.30 19.60
CA LYS A 16 -3.98 -25.75 19.50
C LYS A 16 -4.87 -24.71 18.80
N GLU A 17 -4.74 -23.43 19.15
CA GLU A 17 -5.50 -22.35 18.52
C GLU A 17 -5.30 -22.28 17.00
N LEU A 18 -4.06 -22.48 16.55
CA LEU A 18 -3.76 -22.50 15.11
C LEU A 18 -4.35 -23.74 14.44
N ALA A 19 -4.27 -24.90 15.08
CA ALA A 19 -4.88 -26.14 14.59
C ALA A 19 -6.41 -26.00 14.44
N ASP A 20 -7.07 -25.37 15.42
CA ASP A 20 -8.51 -25.12 15.38
C ASP A 20 -8.89 -24.15 14.23
N LYS A 21 -8.10 -23.08 14.01
CA LYS A 21 -8.28 -22.16 12.87
C LYS A 21 -8.06 -22.85 11.53
N LEU A 22 -7.04 -23.68 11.41
CA LEU A 22 -6.79 -24.48 10.19
C LEU A 22 -7.97 -25.39 9.88
N LYS A 23 -8.53 -26.07 10.89
CA LYS A 23 -9.70 -26.94 10.75
C LYS A 23 -10.93 -26.17 10.26
N LEU A 24 -11.22 -25.02 10.85
CA LEU A 24 -12.34 -24.18 10.45
C LEU A 24 -12.18 -23.69 9.00
N THR A 25 -10.98 -23.27 8.64
CA THR A 25 -10.68 -22.74 7.31
C THR A 25 -10.74 -23.83 6.25
N SER A 26 -10.12 -24.99 6.48
CA SER A 26 -10.15 -26.12 5.54
C SER A 26 -11.57 -26.63 5.30
N ASN A 27 -12.39 -26.73 6.36
CA ASN A 27 -13.80 -27.11 6.24
C ASN A 27 -14.60 -26.11 5.40
N ARG A 28 -14.39 -24.79 5.60
CA ARG A 28 -15.03 -23.74 4.79
C ARG A 28 -14.65 -23.81 3.32
N LEU A 29 -13.43 -24.24 3.01
CA LEU A 29 -12.90 -24.37 1.66
C LEU A 29 -13.22 -25.75 1.03
N GLY A 30 -13.80 -26.70 1.79
CA GLY A 30 -14.12 -28.03 1.32
C GLY A 30 -12.88 -28.91 1.08
N THR A 31 -11.77 -28.65 1.79
CA THR A 31 -10.51 -29.39 1.66
C THR A 31 -10.10 -30.03 2.99
N SER A 32 -9.17 -30.99 2.99
CA SER A 32 -8.62 -31.55 4.22
C SER A 32 -7.65 -30.57 4.88
N ILE A 33 -7.48 -30.67 6.22
CA ILE A 33 -6.47 -29.89 6.96
C ILE A 33 -5.07 -30.12 6.38
N THR A 34 -4.76 -31.37 6.03
CA THR A 34 -3.46 -31.77 5.49
C THR A 34 -3.20 -31.13 4.14
N ASP A 35 -4.16 -31.16 3.22
CA ASP A 35 -4.01 -30.57 1.89
C ASP A 35 -3.90 -29.04 1.97
N PHE A 36 -4.74 -28.42 2.83
CA PHE A 36 -4.65 -26.98 3.06
C PHE A 36 -3.30 -26.56 3.64
N ALA A 37 -2.80 -27.30 4.65
CA ALA A 37 -1.50 -27.01 5.27
C ALA A 37 -0.35 -27.24 4.27
N PHE A 38 -0.42 -28.32 3.48
CA PHE A 38 0.59 -28.59 2.46
C PHE A 38 0.65 -27.49 1.41
N ASP A 39 -0.50 -27.05 0.90
CA ASP A 39 -0.55 -25.93 -0.06
C ASP A 39 0.00 -24.64 0.55
N ALA A 40 -0.44 -24.29 1.77
CA ALA A 40 0.04 -23.09 2.47
C ALA A 40 1.57 -23.08 2.65
N LEU A 41 2.16 -24.20 3.08
CA LEU A 41 3.60 -24.34 3.24
C LEU A 41 4.34 -24.29 1.90
N THR A 42 3.77 -24.90 0.87
CA THR A 42 4.33 -24.86 -0.49
C THR A 42 4.39 -23.41 -1.03
N GLN A 43 3.29 -22.63 -0.86
CA GLN A 43 3.28 -21.25 -1.29
C GLN A 43 4.23 -20.38 -0.43
N ALA A 44 4.37 -20.68 0.85
CA ALA A 44 5.32 -20.01 1.74
C ALA A 44 6.76 -20.19 1.24
N LEU A 45 7.17 -21.42 0.91
CA LEU A 45 8.49 -21.71 0.37
C LEU A 45 8.71 -21.04 -0.99
N ARG A 46 7.70 -21.04 -1.85
CA ARG A 46 7.77 -20.35 -3.16
C ARG A 46 8.00 -18.85 -3.02
N ILE A 47 7.39 -18.21 -2.02
CA ILE A 47 7.60 -16.78 -1.75
C ILE A 47 9.04 -16.53 -1.31
N GLU A 48 9.59 -17.37 -0.44
CA GLU A 48 10.99 -17.27 0.00
C GLU A 48 11.97 -17.47 -1.16
N GLU A 49 11.71 -18.41 -2.08
CA GLU A 49 12.48 -18.63 -3.31
C GLU A 49 12.48 -17.39 -4.23
N MET A 50 11.40 -16.59 -4.21
CA MET A 50 11.31 -15.32 -4.93
C MET A 50 12.07 -14.17 -4.22
N GLY A 51 12.69 -14.42 -3.07
CA GLY A 51 13.42 -13.41 -2.28
C GLY A 51 12.52 -12.47 -1.49
N SER A 52 11.28 -12.90 -1.18
CA SER A 52 10.32 -12.15 -0.38
C SER A 52 9.85 -12.97 0.83
N SER A 53 9.14 -12.35 1.76
CA SER A 53 8.54 -13.03 2.91
C SER A 53 7.03 -13.18 2.74
N ILE A 54 6.43 -14.16 3.46
CA ILE A 54 4.97 -14.33 3.50
C ILE A 54 4.28 -13.03 3.94
N LYS A 55 4.87 -12.32 4.91
CA LYS A 55 4.34 -11.05 5.39
C LYS A 55 4.26 -10.02 4.27
N GLU A 56 5.34 -9.85 3.50
CA GLU A 56 5.37 -8.92 2.36
C GLU A 56 4.36 -9.30 1.28
N ALA A 57 4.19 -10.59 1.01
CA ALA A 57 3.18 -11.06 0.06
C ALA A 57 1.75 -10.76 0.51
N VAL A 58 1.45 -10.94 1.81
CA VAL A 58 0.14 -10.58 2.40
C VAL A 58 -0.07 -9.07 2.36
N ASP A 59 0.95 -8.29 2.73
CA ASP A 59 0.91 -6.83 2.69
C ASP A 59 0.68 -6.31 1.25
N LEU A 60 1.35 -6.91 0.25
CA LEU A 60 1.15 -6.59 -1.16
C LEU A 60 -0.27 -6.96 -1.64
N PHE A 61 -0.78 -8.12 -1.23
CA PHE A 61 -2.15 -8.51 -1.57
C PHE A 61 -3.18 -7.52 -1.01
N GLN A 62 -3.02 -7.10 0.24
CA GLN A 62 -3.87 -6.08 0.85
C GLN A 62 -3.80 -4.77 0.07
N LEU A 63 -2.60 -4.31 -0.26
CA LEU A 63 -2.37 -3.08 -1.02
C LEU A 63 -3.06 -3.12 -2.39
N VAL A 64 -2.80 -4.17 -3.18
CA VAL A 64 -3.42 -4.34 -4.51
C VAL A 64 -4.94 -4.42 -4.40
N SER A 65 -5.48 -5.11 -3.39
CA SER A 65 -6.94 -5.20 -3.16
C SER A 65 -7.55 -3.84 -2.85
N MET A 66 -6.89 -3.01 -2.05
CA MET A 66 -7.31 -1.64 -1.74
C MET A 66 -7.27 -0.74 -2.99
N GLN A 67 -6.19 -0.78 -3.75
CA GLN A 67 -6.03 -0.01 -5.01
C GLN A 67 -7.12 -0.37 -6.03
N ARG A 68 -7.38 -1.66 -6.22
CA ARG A 68 -8.45 -2.13 -7.12
C ARG A 68 -9.83 -1.70 -6.63
N GLY A 69 -10.10 -1.78 -5.32
CA GLY A 69 -11.35 -1.33 -4.71
C GLY A 69 -11.56 0.19 -4.83
N ALA A 70 -10.47 0.96 -4.87
CA ALA A 70 -10.47 2.40 -5.12
C ALA A 70 -10.61 2.76 -6.61
N GLY A 71 -10.64 1.79 -7.52
CA GLY A 71 -10.74 2.04 -8.96
C GLY A 71 -9.43 2.51 -9.61
N ASN A 72 -8.29 2.35 -8.94
CA ASN A 72 -7.02 2.78 -9.47
C ASN A 72 -6.55 1.91 -10.65
N LEU A 73 -5.92 2.54 -11.61
CA LEU A 73 -5.30 1.91 -12.78
C LEU A 73 -3.79 2.08 -12.73
N SER A 74 -3.06 1.04 -13.14
CA SER A 74 -1.62 1.14 -13.35
C SER A 74 -1.34 1.69 -14.74
N ILE A 75 -0.59 2.79 -14.82
CA ILE A 75 -0.13 3.39 -16.07
C ILE A 75 1.40 3.45 -16.08
N ASN A 76 2.01 3.27 -17.26
CA ASN A 76 3.45 3.46 -17.39
C ASN A 76 3.82 4.93 -17.15
N ARG A 77 4.78 5.17 -16.24
CA ARG A 77 5.20 6.52 -15.85
C ARG A 77 5.72 7.35 -17.04
N GLY A 78 6.45 6.73 -17.97
CA GLY A 78 6.94 7.41 -19.17
C GLY A 78 5.82 7.92 -20.06
N ASN A 79 4.82 7.06 -20.35
CA ASN A 79 3.66 7.43 -21.15
C ASN A 79 2.85 8.53 -20.46
N PHE A 80 2.67 8.45 -19.14
CA PHE A 80 1.94 9.46 -18.39
C PHE A 80 2.68 10.80 -18.39
N LYS A 81 4.00 10.80 -18.24
CA LYS A 81 4.84 11.98 -18.35
C LYS A 81 4.67 12.66 -19.72
N GLU A 82 4.74 11.90 -20.82
CA GLU A 82 4.55 12.44 -22.18
C GLU A 82 3.17 13.09 -22.38
N ILE A 83 2.12 12.52 -21.77
CA ILE A 83 0.78 13.12 -21.80
C ILE A 83 0.76 14.46 -21.07
N ILE A 84 1.37 14.54 -19.87
CA ILE A 84 1.39 15.79 -19.09
C ILE A 84 2.23 16.87 -19.77
N GLU A 85 3.35 16.52 -20.39
CA GLU A 85 4.21 17.47 -21.09
C GLU A 85 3.52 18.15 -22.29
N GLN A 86 2.48 17.52 -22.86
CA GLN A 86 1.68 18.12 -23.93
C GLN A 86 0.63 19.12 -23.41
N LEU A 87 0.38 19.20 -22.10
CA LEU A 87 -0.56 20.12 -21.51
C LEU A 87 0.05 21.53 -21.38
N ASN A 88 -0.77 22.55 -21.68
CA ASN A 88 -0.41 23.92 -21.35
C ASN A 88 -0.53 24.18 -19.84
N GLU A 89 -0.07 25.35 -19.38
CA GLU A 89 -0.02 25.70 -17.97
C GLU A 89 -1.41 25.67 -17.31
N GLU A 90 -2.44 26.23 -17.98
CA GLU A 90 -3.82 26.22 -17.48
C GLU A 90 -4.34 24.78 -17.24
N LYS A 91 -4.08 23.86 -18.16
CA LYS A 91 -4.47 22.47 -18.04
C LYS A 91 -3.69 21.71 -16.99
N ARG A 92 -2.46 22.10 -16.72
CA ARG A 92 -1.66 21.53 -15.61
C ARG A 92 -2.22 21.96 -14.25
N LEU A 93 -2.70 23.21 -14.12
CA LEU A 93 -3.37 23.66 -12.89
C LEU A 93 -4.69 22.91 -12.67
N GLU A 94 -5.54 22.80 -13.71
CA GLU A 94 -6.74 21.97 -13.62
C GLU A 94 -6.44 20.52 -13.23
N LEU A 95 -5.35 19.95 -13.74
CA LEU A 95 -4.94 18.60 -13.42
C LEU A 95 -4.51 18.48 -11.93
N SER A 96 -3.84 19.49 -11.38
CA SER A 96 -3.48 19.55 -9.97
C SER A 96 -4.71 19.56 -9.06
N ASP A 97 -5.75 20.33 -9.42
CA ASP A 97 -7.02 20.36 -8.69
C ASP A 97 -7.73 18.99 -8.71
N ILE A 98 -7.70 18.30 -9.87
CA ILE A 98 -8.24 16.95 -10.01
C ILE A 98 -7.49 15.96 -9.11
N TRP A 99 -6.16 16.07 -9.01
CA TRP A 99 -5.35 15.20 -8.15
C TRP A 99 -5.57 15.47 -6.67
N GLU A 100 -5.78 16.72 -6.29
CA GLU A 100 -6.13 17.09 -4.92
C GLU A 100 -7.50 16.52 -4.52
N GLU A 101 -8.50 16.64 -5.39
CA GLU A 101 -9.82 16.04 -5.15
C GLU A 101 -9.77 14.52 -5.12
N SER A 102 -8.98 13.89 -5.98
CA SER A 102 -8.72 12.45 -5.94
C SER A 102 -8.06 12.03 -4.62
N GLY A 103 -7.17 12.86 -4.08
CA GLY A 103 -6.56 12.66 -2.78
C GLY A 103 -7.60 12.71 -1.65
N ARG A 104 -8.53 13.68 -1.65
CA ARG A 104 -9.63 13.76 -0.67
C ARG A 104 -10.50 12.52 -0.73
N TRP A 105 -10.93 12.15 -1.93
CA TRP A 105 -11.73 10.95 -2.12
C TRP A 105 -11.02 9.69 -1.59
N TYR A 106 -9.73 9.55 -1.87
CA TYR A 106 -8.94 8.43 -1.41
C TYR A 106 -8.76 8.44 0.12
N GLY A 107 -8.58 9.60 0.74
CA GLY A 107 -8.56 9.77 2.19
C GLY A 107 -9.85 9.28 2.85
N ALA A 108 -11.01 9.66 2.30
CA ALA A 108 -12.32 9.19 2.77
C ALA A 108 -12.46 7.66 2.60
N TYR A 109 -12.00 7.12 1.47
CA TYR A 109 -12.01 5.68 1.23
C TYR A 109 -11.16 4.92 2.25
N LEU A 110 -9.94 5.40 2.55
CA LEU A 110 -9.06 4.79 3.54
C LEU A 110 -9.65 4.82 4.95
N LYS A 111 -10.25 5.95 5.38
CA LYS A 111 -10.98 6.04 6.66
C LYS A 111 -12.07 4.98 6.78
N ALA A 112 -12.81 4.73 5.71
CA ALA A 112 -13.91 3.76 5.71
C ALA A 112 -13.42 2.29 5.72
N LYS A 113 -12.18 2.02 5.29
CA LYS A 113 -11.64 0.67 5.10
C LYS A 113 -10.60 0.25 6.14
N LEU A 114 -9.88 1.20 6.71
CA LEU A 114 -8.80 0.92 7.66
C LEU A 114 -9.19 1.35 9.08
N HIS A 115 -8.63 0.67 10.07
CA HIS A 115 -8.72 1.07 11.47
C HIS A 115 -7.65 2.13 11.77
N ASP A 116 -7.95 3.07 12.65
CA ASP A 116 -7.10 4.25 12.92
C ASP A 116 -5.61 3.95 13.19
N GLY A 117 -5.30 2.81 13.82
CA GLY A 117 -3.91 2.44 14.14
C GLY A 117 -3.04 2.01 12.95
N ASP A 118 -3.64 1.67 11.81
CA ASP A 118 -2.94 1.10 10.65
C ASP A 118 -2.77 2.10 9.49
N LEU A 119 -3.44 3.23 9.56
CA LEU A 119 -3.58 4.18 8.45
C LEU A 119 -2.23 4.66 7.89
N PHE A 120 -1.35 5.21 8.73
CA PHE A 120 -0.07 5.77 8.27
C PHE A 120 0.93 4.69 7.84
N ASN A 121 0.89 3.51 8.47
CA ASN A 121 1.68 2.37 8.04
C ASN A 121 1.24 1.85 6.66
N PHE A 122 -0.07 1.81 6.43
CA PHE A 122 -0.62 1.49 5.12
C PHE A 122 -0.27 2.57 4.10
N LEU A 123 -0.50 3.84 4.42
CA LEU A 123 -0.25 4.98 3.54
C LEU A 123 1.22 5.06 3.09
N LYS A 124 2.16 4.79 3.98
CA LYS A 124 3.60 4.73 3.64
C LYS A 124 3.87 3.71 2.54
N ARG A 125 3.32 2.50 2.66
CA ARG A 125 3.49 1.43 1.65
C ARG A 125 2.74 1.75 0.36
N ASP A 126 1.55 2.30 0.49
CA ASP A 126 0.69 2.65 -0.64
C ASP A 126 1.30 3.75 -1.50
N LEU A 127 1.75 4.85 -0.93
CA LEU A 127 2.45 5.91 -1.65
C LEU A 127 3.69 5.38 -2.36
N LYS A 128 4.49 4.55 -1.66
CA LYS A 128 5.69 3.95 -2.27
C LYS A 128 5.35 3.11 -3.50
N PHE A 129 4.32 2.29 -3.41
CA PHE A 129 3.91 1.40 -4.48
C PHE A 129 3.21 2.14 -5.62
N SER A 130 2.19 2.96 -5.32
CA SER A 130 1.31 3.58 -6.31
C SER A 130 2.01 4.64 -7.14
N TRP A 131 2.94 5.38 -6.53
CA TRP A 131 3.72 6.42 -7.17
C TRP A 131 5.11 5.95 -7.60
N ASN A 132 5.43 4.66 -7.38
CA ASN A 132 6.73 4.06 -7.66
C ASN A 132 7.88 4.91 -7.10
N LEU A 133 7.80 5.18 -5.78
CA LEU A 133 8.78 5.99 -5.08
C LEU A 133 9.94 5.14 -4.57
N ASP A 134 11.14 5.72 -4.59
CA ASP A 134 12.34 5.07 -4.06
C ASP A 134 12.29 4.98 -2.53
N GLU A 135 11.90 6.10 -1.87
CA GLU A 135 11.75 6.17 -0.43
C GLU A 135 10.45 6.91 -0.05
N VAL A 136 9.82 6.45 1.02
CA VAL A 136 8.71 7.15 1.70
C VAL A 136 8.91 7.02 3.18
N ASP A 137 8.87 8.14 3.89
CA ASP A 137 8.85 8.18 5.35
C ASP A 137 7.67 9.00 5.84
N ILE A 138 6.96 8.48 6.83
CA ILE A 138 5.89 9.18 7.52
C ILE A 138 6.25 9.17 9.01
N TYR A 139 6.50 10.35 9.55
CA TYR A 139 6.78 10.55 10.96
C TYR A 139 5.56 11.18 11.61
N GLN A 140 5.03 10.52 12.62
CA GLN A 140 3.92 11.02 13.42
C GLN A 140 4.36 11.22 14.86
N ARG A 141 4.10 12.42 15.39
CA ARG A 141 4.29 12.73 16.80
C ARG A 141 3.14 13.62 17.25
N ASP A 142 2.33 13.11 18.13
CA ASP A 142 1.09 13.78 18.58
C ASP A 142 0.20 14.16 17.38
N LEU A 143 -0.07 15.46 17.19
CA LEU A 143 -0.81 15.99 16.06
C LEU A 143 0.06 16.35 14.84
N LEU A 144 1.37 16.31 14.98
CA LEU A 144 2.30 16.60 13.88
C LEU A 144 2.54 15.36 13.03
N VAL A 145 2.35 15.50 11.72
CA VAL A 145 2.70 14.48 10.72
C VAL A 145 3.65 15.10 9.70
N ILE A 146 4.75 14.41 9.41
CA ILE A 146 5.71 14.80 8.37
C ILE A 146 5.74 13.67 7.35
N ILE A 147 5.46 13.99 6.09
CA ILE A 147 5.55 13.06 4.96
C ILE A 147 6.75 13.47 4.11
N ARG A 148 7.68 12.52 3.93
CA ARG A 148 8.84 12.65 3.04
C ARG A 148 8.75 11.61 1.96
N CYS A 149 8.78 12.02 0.68
CA CYS A 149 8.80 11.16 -0.49
C CYS A 149 10.01 11.47 -1.35
N VAL A 150 10.66 10.43 -1.87
CA VAL A 150 11.81 10.55 -2.79
C VAL A 150 11.59 9.70 -4.01
N SER A 151 11.84 10.25 -5.20
CA SER A 151 11.90 9.50 -6.46
C SER A 151 12.93 10.11 -7.40
N PHE A 152 14.01 9.39 -7.66
CA PHE A 152 15.10 9.86 -8.53
C PHE A 152 14.71 10.03 -10.00
N GLY A 153 13.65 9.35 -10.43
CA GLY A 153 13.19 9.37 -11.83
C GLY A 153 11.91 10.18 -12.07
N MET A 154 11.40 10.93 -11.07
CA MET A 154 10.17 11.71 -11.20
C MET A 154 10.45 13.10 -11.83
N SER A 155 9.58 13.56 -12.73
CA SER A 155 9.62 14.92 -13.26
C SER A 155 9.01 15.91 -12.27
N MET A 156 9.21 17.22 -12.49
CA MET A 156 8.61 18.24 -11.62
C MET A 156 7.08 18.19 -11.68
N GLU A 157 6.51 18.03 -12.88
CA GLU A 157 5.06 17.94 -13.06
C GLU A 157 4.43 16.79 -12.29
N LEU A 158 5.07 15.61 -12.31
CA LEU A 158 4.63 14.46 -11.51
C LEU A 158 4.82 14.69 -10.00
N THR A 159 5.86 15.43 -9.63
CA THR A 159 6.09 15.83 -8.23
C THR A 159 4.96 16.74 -7.74
N ASP A 160 4.54 17.71 -8.56
CA ASP A 160 3.44 18.63 -8.23
C ASP A 160 2.11 17.86 -8.07
N LEU A 161 1.83 16.89 -8.94
CA LEU A 161 0.64 16.04 -8.81
C LEU A 161 0.68 15.17 -7.55
N LEU A 162 1.84 14.65 -7.18
CA LEU A 162 2.02 13.91 -5.91
C LEU A 162 1.73 14.81 -4.71
N VAL A 163 2.23 16.06 -4.73
CA VAL A 163 1.96 17.05 -3.70
C VAL A 163 0.47 17.33 -3.57
N SER A 164 -0.21 17.63 -4.70
CA SER A 164 -1.67 17.87 -4.72
C SER A 164 -2.45 16.68 -4.15
N PHE A 165 -2.10 15.45 -4.56
CA PHE A 165 -2.74 14.24 -4.04
C PHE A 165 -2.54 14.09 -2.53
N ILE A 166 -1.31 14.26 -2.02
CA ILE A 166 -1.01 14.16 -0.58
C ILE A 166 -1.75 15.26 0.19
N SER A 167 -1.80 16.49 -0.33
CA SER A 167 -2.48 17.60 0.33
C SER A 167 -3.99 17.33 0.47
N GLY A 168 -4.65 16.91 -0.61
CA GLY A 168 -6.07 16.54 -0.57
C GLY A 168 -6.35 15.36 0.36
N LEU A 169 -5.51 14.32 0.33
CA LEU A 169 -5.61 13.16 1.20
C LEU A 169 -5.50 13.56 2.68
N MET A 170 -4.52 14.38 3.05
CA MET A 170 -4.29 14.79 4.43
C MET A 170 -5.36 15.76 4.92
N ASP A 171 -5.89 16.64 4.04
CA ASP A 171 -7.02 17.50 4.37
C ASP A 171 -8.26 16.68 4.76
N GLU A 172 -8.60 15.66 3.98
CA GLU A 172 -9.68 14.72 4.29
C GLU A 172 -9.43 13.96 5.60
N LEU A 173 -8.18 13.64 5.93
CA LEU A 173 -7.79 13.00 7.19
C LEU A 173 -7.80 13.96 8.38
N ASN A 174 -8.29 15.20 8.23
CA ASN A 174 -8.33 16.25 9.24
C ASN A 174 -6.94 16.78 9.65
N PHE A 175 -6.02 16.87 8.71
CA PHE A 175 -4.72 17.50 8.89
C PHE A 175 -4.63 18.73 7.98
N SER A 176 -4.10 19.84 8.52
CA SER A 176 -3.81 21.04 7.74
C SER A 176 -2.32 21.12 7.45
N GLU A 177 -1.97 21.45 6.23
CA GLU A 177 -0.59 21.71 5.85
C GLU A 177 -0.06 22.97 6.55
N THR A 178 1.15 22.90 7.07
CA THR A 178 1.81 24.00 7.77
C THR A 178 3.11 24.45 7.11
N ASP A 179 3.76 23.57 6.37
CA ASP A 179 5.04 23.85 5.71
C ASP A 179 5.31 22.81 4.61
N ARG A 180 5.98 23.22 3.53
CA ARG A 180 6.45 22.33 2.47
C ARG A 180 7.81 22.70 1.92
N ASP A 181 8.58 21.70 1.57
CA ASP A 181 9.81 21.82 0.79
C ASP A 181 9.74 20.84 -0.39
N ILE A 182 9.71 21.40 -1.60
CA ILE A 182 9.45 20.65 -2.83
C ILE A 182 10.56 20.93 -3.82
N LEU A 183 11.23 19.85 -4.22
CA LEU A 183 12.17 19.81 -5.33
C LEU A 183 11.76 18.70 -6.27
N ARG A 184 12.25 18.70 -7.49
CA ARG A 184 12.01 17.62 -8.45
C ARG A 184 12.31 16.25 -7.82
N GLY A 185 11.26 15.43 -7.66
CA GLY A 185 11.38 14.09 -7.07
C GLY A 185 11.64 14.06 -5.56
N LEU A 186 11.63 15.18 -4.88
CA LEU A 186 11.71 15.30 -3.42
C LEU A 186 10.52 16.10 -2.91
N VAL A 187 9.74 15.49 -2.03
CA VAL A 187 8.58 16.11 -1.39
C VAL A 187 8.75 15.97 0.12
N ILE A 188 8.71 17.08 0.85
CA ILE A 188 8.65 17.10 2.32
C ILE A 188 7.51 18.02 2.69
N ILE A 189 6.46 17.49 3.34
CA ILE A 189 5.30 18.28 3.76
C ILE A 189 5.05 18.02 5.24
N LYS A 190 4.78 19.10 5.98
CA LYS A 190 4.40 19.06 7.39
C LYS A 190 2.92 19.36 7.54
N PHE A 191 2.25 18.57 8.33
CA PHE A 191 0.83 18.69 8.61
C PHE A 191 0.58 18.75 10.11
N LEU A 192 -0.42 19.52 10.52
CA LEU A 192 -0.90 19.58 11.89
C LEU A 192 -2.35 19.12 11.94
N GLY A 193 -2.66 18.17 12.83
CA GLY A 193 -4.04 17.70 13.06
C GLY A 193 -4.94 18.83 13.50
N LYS A 194 -6.13 18.93 12.89
CA LYS A 194 -7.18 19.87 13.30
C LYS A 194 -7.78 19.39 14.63
N LEU A 195 -7.79 20.24 15.64
CA LEU A 195 -8.52 19.98 16.89
C LEU A 195 -10.03 20.05 16.59
N ASN A 196 -10.73 18.95 16.86
CA ASN A 196 -12.21 18.91 16.80
C ASN A 196 -12.82 19.70 17.97
#